data_f641a867a8a226c0bae41196b7e75ca3
#
_entry.id   f641a867a8a226c0bae41196b7e75ca3
#
_cell.length_a   1.000
_cell.length_b   1.000
_cell.length_c   1.000
_cell.angle_alpha   90.00
_cell.angle_beta   90.00
_cell.angle_gamma   90.00
#
_symmetry.space_group_name_H-M   'P 1'
#
loop_
_entity.id
_entity.type
_entity.pdbx_description
1 polymer ?
#
loop_
_entity_poly.entity_id
_entity_poly.type
_entity_poly.pdbx_seq_one_letter_code
_entity_poly.pdbx_strand_id
1 'polypeptide(L)'
;MKIEHLSDHNVSQMNCYVFDTNIWLYIYGPMAGIQARKQRNYSNLLREILDHNAGLFITSLILSEYINRFLRICFDQWKSSNKLYNADYKSDYRPTPEFANSLSDVKAQVHDILSSCTARMPDDFHSMDIDSLVDSISQQADYNDIYLVRRCERKGFWFVSDDTDIESIPSGSLQLLKE
;
A
#
# COMPACT_ATOMS: atom_id res chain seq x y z
N MET A 1 18.86 -3.17 7.45
CA MET A 1 17.39 -3.29 7.59
C MET A 1 17.05 -3.88 8.96
N LYS A 2 16.09 -3.33 9.69
CA LYS A 2 15.49 -3.93 10.89
C LYS A 2 14.12 -4.47 10.50
N ILE A 3 13.92 -5.78 10.58
CA ILE A 3 12.61 -6.42 10.35
C ILE A 3 12.01 -6.75 11.71
N GLU A 4 10.75 -6.40 11.90
CA GLU A 4 9.99 -6.68 13.11
C GLU A 4 8.62 -7.26 12.75
N HIS A 5 8.15 -8.24 13.52
CA HIS A 5 6.82 -8.81 13.33
C HIS A 5 5.76 -8.02 14.10
N LEU A 6 4.54 -7.98 13.54
CA LEU A 6 3.40 -7.28 14.17
C LEU A 6 3.16 -7.71 15.63
N SER A 7 3.37 -9.01 15.92
CA SER A 7 3.18 -9.57 17.26
C SER A 7 4.12 -8.99 18.32
N ASP A 8 5.28 -8.51 17.90
CA ASP A 8 6.36 -8.06 18.77
C ASP A 8 6.47 -6.53 18.81
N HIS A 9 5.73 -5.88 17.92
CA HIS A 9 5.78 -4.44 17.76
C HIS A 9 4.91 -3.71 18.79
N ASN A 10 5.46 -2.65 19.36
CA ASN A 10 4.74 -1.76 20.26
C ASN A 10 4.59 -0.38 19.62
N VAL A 11 3.35 -0.01 19.34
CA VAL A 11 3.04 1.32 18.79
C VAL A 11 3.30 2.39 19.84
N SER A 12 3.97 3.46 19.45
CA SER A 12 4.27 4.61 20.28
C SER A 12 3.94 5.91 19.51
N GLN A 13 3.53 6.94 20.21
CA GLN A 13 3.30 8.27 19.65
C GLN A 13 4.54 8.82 18.90
N MET A 14 5.73 8.36 19.23
CA MET A 14 6.98 8.78 18.56
C MET A 14 7.21 8.07 17.23
N ASN A 15 6.45 7.00 16.94
CA ASN A 15 6.60 6.27 15.70
C ASN A 15 5.85 6.95 14.55
N CYS A 16 6.42 6.81 13.36
CA CYS A 16 5.81 7.23 12.11
C CYS A 16 5.74 6.04 11.16
N TYR A 17 4.62 5.86 10.48
CA TYR A 17 4.33 4.70 9.64
C TYR A 17 3.97 5.13 8.22
N VAL A 18 4.37 4.29 7.27
CA VAL A 18 3.88 4.30 5.89
C VAL A 18 3.39 2.89 5.57
N PHE A 19 2.12 2.76 5.22
CA PHE A 19 1.56 1.48 4.79
C PHE A 19 1.74 1.35 3.28
N ASP A 20 2.26 0.20 2.88
CA ASP A 20 2.32 -0.20 1.48
C ASP A 20 0.91 -0.40 0.90
N THR A 21 0.79 -0.38 -0.41
CA THR A 21 -0.46 -0.59 -1.14
C THR A 21 -1.16 -1.88 -0.77
N ASN A 22 -0.41 -2.98 -0.60
CA ASN A 22 -0.97 -4.27 -0.23
C ASN A 22 -1.67 -4.24 1.14
N ILE A 23 -1.14 -3.47 2.10
CA ILE A 23 -1.73 -3.31 3.44
C ILE A 23 -3.08 -2.58 3.36
N TRP A 24 -3.14 -1.49 2.59
CA TRP A 24 -4.40 -0.79 2.36
C TRP A 24 -5.44 -1.66 1.65
N LEU A 25 -5.00 -2.51 0.70
CA LEU A 25 -5.88 -3.48 0.04
C LEU A 25 -6.40 -4.56 0.99
N TYR A 26 -5.63 -4.98 2.00
CA TYR A 26 -6.12 -5.90 3.04
C TYR A 26 -7.16 -5.23 3.92
N ILE A 27 -6.98 -3.98 4.30
CA ILE A 27 -7.89 -3.26 5.22
C ILE A 27 -9.19 -2.88 4.50
N TYR A 28 -9.09 -2.24 3.34
CA TYR A 28 -10.21 -1.61 2.63
C TYR A 28 -10.49 -2.18 1.23
N GLY A 29 -9.62 -3.03 0.70
CA GLY A 29 -9.74 -3.48 -0.68
C GLY A 29 -10.82 -4.55 -0.87
N PRO A 30 -11.14 -4.87 -2.13
CA PRO A 30 -12.15 -5.88 -2.48
C PRO A 30 -11.71 -7.31 -2.13
N MET A 31 -10.49 -7.49 -1.62
CA MET A 31 -9.95 -8.76 -1.13
C MET A 31 -10.05 -8.93 0.40
N ALA A 32 -10.57 -7.94 1.12
CA ALA A 32 -10.60 -7.94 2.58
C ALA A 32 -11.21 -9.22 3.17
N GLY A 33 -12.33 -9.70 2.64
CA GLY A 33 -12.95 -10.94 3.11
C GLY A 33 -12.20 -12.23 2.76
N ILE A 34 -11.32 -12.22 1.75
CA ILE A 34 -10.58 -13.39 1.27
C ILE A 34 -9.36 -13.67 2.17
N GLN A 35 -8.72 -12.62 2.67
CA GLN A 35 -7.55 -12.69 3.56
C GLN A 35 -7.89 -12.19 4.98
N ALA A 36 -8.93 -12.77 5.57
CA ALA A 36 -9.52 -12.30 6.83
C ALA A 36 -8.52 -12.19 8.00
N ARG A 37 -7.46 -13.03 8.03
CA ARG A 37 -6.41 -12.94 9.05
C ARG A 37 -5.59 -11.66 8.86
N LYS A 38 -5.07 -11.43 7.66
CA LYS A 38 -4.29 -10.23 7.34
C LYS A 38 -5.11 -8.96 7.54
N GLN A 39 -6.35 -8.96 7.04
CA GLN A 39 -7.28 -7.85 7.28
C GLN A 39 -7.39 -7.52 8.77
N ARG A 40 -7.62 -8.52 9.61
CA ARG A 40 -7.75 -8.33 11.07
C ARG A 40 -6.48 -7.76 11.68
N ASN A 41 -5.32 -8.34 11.35
CA ASN A 41 -4.04 -7.96 11.95
C ASN A 41 -3.66 -6.53 11.56
N TYR A 42 -3.77 -6.17 10.29
CA TYR A 42 -3.45 -4.81 9.84
C TYR A 42 -4.51 -3.77 10.25
N SER A 43 -5.79 -4.15 10.36
CA SER A 43 -6.81 -3.27 10.93
C SER A 43 -6.57 -3.02 12.42
N ASN A 44 -6.07 -4.01 13.16
CA ASN A 44 -5.67 -3.82 14.56
C ASN A 44 -4.48 -2.87 14.66
N LEU A 45 -3.44 -3.05 13.84
CA LEU A 45 -2.30 -2.12 13.80
C LEU A 45 -2.76 -0.69 13.48
N LEU A 46 -3.63 -0.52 12.47
CA LEU A 46 -4.18 0.79 12.14
C LEU A 46 -4.88 1.43 13.33
N ARG A 47 -5.72 0.67 14.03
CA ARG A 47 -6.41 1.15 15.23
C ARG A 47 -5.42 1.56 16.32
N GLU A 48 -4.40 0.75 16.60
CA GLU A 48 -3.37 1.06 17.60
C GLU A 48 -2.59 2.34 17.24
N ILE A 49 -2.25 2.53 15.96
CA ILE A 49 -1.61 3.76 15.47
C ILE A 49 -2.49 4.99 15.77
N LEU A 50 -3.80 4.89 15.50
CA LEU A 50 -4.75 5.98 15.75
C LEU A 50 -4.94 6.22 17.25
N ASP A 51 -5.12 5.18 18.04
CA ASP A 51 -5.34 5.25 19.49
C ASP A 51 -4.14 5.88 20.23
N HIS A 52 -2.91 5.62 19.76
CA HIS A 52 -1.69 6.21 20.32
C HIS A 52 -1.31 7.57 19.72
N ASN A 53 -2.12 8.10 18.78
CA ASN A 53 -1.79 9.31 18.02
C ASN A 53 -0.40 9.24 17.37
N ALA A 54 0.01 8.08 16.90
CA ALA A 54 1.24 7.89 16.14
C ALA A 54 1.09 8.45 14.72
N GLY A 55 2.21 8.80 14.08
CA GLY A 55 2.18 9.37 12.73
C GLY A 55 1.86 8.30 11.68
N LEU A 56 0.82 8.49 10.88
CA LEU A 56 0.54 7.66 9.71
C LEU A 56 0.55 8.53 8.46
N PHE A 57 1.39 8.16 7.49
CA PHE A 57 1.64 8.96 6.31
C PHE A 57 1.31 8.19 5.03
N ILE A 58 0.84 8.93 4.02
CA ILE A 58 0.57 8.38 2.69
C ILE A 58 1.29 9.20 1.61
N THR A 59 1.71 8.51 0.54
CA THR A 59 2.30 9.12 -0.64
C THR A 59 1.34 9.12 -1.82
N SER A 60 1.54 10.02 -2.79
CA SER A 60 0.80 10.02 -4.05
C SER A 60 0.98 8.72 -4.82
N LEU A 61 2.17 8.11 -4.72
CA LEU A 61 2.51 6.85 -5.38
C LEU A 61 1.67 5.69 -4.85
N ILE A 62 1.64 5.50 -3.52
CA ILE A 62 0.81 4.47 -2.86
C ILE A 62 -0.67 4.68 -3.19
N LEU A 63 -1.15 5.92 -3.12
CA LEU A 63 -2.56 6.21 -3.41
C LEU A 63 -2.93 5.91 -4.86
N SER A 64 -2.06 6.28 -5.82
CA SER A 64 -2.26 5.99 -7.23
C SER A 64 -2.27 4.49 -7.51
N GLU A 65 -1.33 3.77 -6.91
CA GLU A 65 -1.24 2.31 -7.04
C GLU A 65 -2.46 1.63 -6.41
N TYR A 66 -2.89 2.03 -5.22
CA TYR A 66 -4.09 1.52 -4.57
C TYR A 66 -5.32 1.63 -5.47
N ILE A 67 -5.58 2.81 -6.03
CA ILE A 67 -6.73 3.03 -6.93
C ILE A 67 -6.65 2.10 -8.14
N ASN A 68 -5.48 2.02 -8.77
CA ASN A 68 -5.29 1.19 -9.95
C ASN A 68 -5.45 -0.31 -9.66
N ARG A 69 -4.85 -0.79 -8.59
CA ARG A 69 -4.94 -2.21 -8.18
C ARG A 69 -6.36 -2.58 -7.75
N PHE A 70 -7.01 -1.72 -6.97
CA PHE A 70 -8.42 -1.92 -6.58
C PHE A 70 -9.31 -2.14 -7.81
N LEU A 71 -9.26 -1.22 -8.77
CA LEU A 71 -10.08 -1.32 -9.99
C LEU A 71 -9.72 -2.52 -10.87
N ARG A 72 -8.46 -2.94 -10.87
CA ARG A 72 -8.02 -4.17 -11.57
C ARG A 72 -8.55 -5.42 -10.92
N ILE A 73 -8.53 -5.50 -9.60
CA ILE A 73 -9.12 -6.63 -8.86
C ILE A 73 -10.62 -6.73 -9.12
N CYS A 74 -11.34 -5.60 -9.09
CA CYS A 74 -12.77 -5.57 -9.45
C CYS A 74 -13.02 -6.05 -10.88
N PHE A 75 -12.18 -5.65 -11.82
CA PHE A 75 -12.25 -6.13 -13.20
C PHE A 75 -12.06 -7.64 -13.31
N ASP A 76 -11.06 -8.19 -12.62
CA ASP A 76 -10.79 -9.64 -12.64
C ASP A 76 -11.90 -10.45 -12.00
N GLN A 77 -12.53 -9.93 -10.94
CA GLN A 77 -13.71 -10.50 -10.32
C GLN A 77 -14.91 -10.45 -11.28
N TRP A 78 -15.13 -9.32 -11.96
CA TRP A 78 -16.18 -9.15 -12.95
C TRP A 78 -16.00 -10.12 -14.12
N LYS A 79 -14.80 -10.24 -14.69
CA LYS A 79 -14.48 -11.22 -15.74
C LYS A 79 -14.83 -12.65 -15.31
N SER A 80 -14.39 -13.00 -14.12
CA SER A 80 -14.59 -14.36 -13.58
C SER A 80 -16.06 -14.67 -13.36
N SER A 81 -16.82 -13.75 -12.77
CA SER A 81 -18.24 -13.90 -12.48
C SER A 81 -19.09 -14.01 -13.75
N ASN A 82 -18.71 -13.28 -14.81
CA ASN A 82 -19.42 -13.27 -16.10
C ASN A 82 -18.84 -14.27 -17.12
N LYS A 83 -17.76 -15.00 -16.78
CA LYS A 83 -17.04 -15.93 -17.68
C LYS A 83 -16.51 -15.24 -18.96
N LEU A 84 -16.15 -13.96 -18.85
CA LEU A 84 -15.68 -13.12 -19.95
C LEU A 84 -14.14 -13.01 -19.94
N TYR A 85 -13.45 -14.15 -20.08
CA TYR A 85 -12.00 -14.22 -19.87
C TYR A 85 -11.17 -13.37 -20.85
N ASN A 86 -11.72 -13.07 -22.03
CA ASN A 86 -11.05 -12.24 -23.05
C ASN A 86 -11.47 -10.76 -23.03
N ALA A 87 -12.28 -10.34 -22.04
CA ALA A 87 -12.75 -8.97 -21.96
C ALA A 87 -11.61 -7.98 -21.75
N ASP A 88 -11.70 -6.84 -22.43
CA ASP A 88 -10.78 -5.72 -22.25
C ASP A 88 -11.29 -4.74 -21.17
N TYR A 89 -10.35 -4.22 -20.40
CA TYR A 89 -10.67 -3.31 -19.29
C TYR A 89 -11.32 -2.01 -19.74
N LYS A 90 -10.88 -1.44 -20.85
CA LYS A 90 -11.34 -0.13 -21.30
C LYS A 90 -12.62 -0.20 -22.13
N SER A 91 -12.69 -1.16 -23.08
CA SER A 91 -13.81 -1.27 -24.00
C SER A 91 -15.00 -2.03 -23.42
N ASP A 92 -14.75 -3.04 -22.59
CA ASP A 92 -15.81 -3.96 -22.15
C ASP A 92 -16.25 -3.68 -20.70
N TYR A 93 -15.30 -3.39 -19.78
CA TYR A 93 -15.62 -3.18 -18.37
C TYR A 93 -15.99 -1.74 -18.04
N ARG A 94 -15.17 -0.74 -18.48
CA ARG A 94 -15.43 0.67 -18.13
C ARG A 94 -16.83 1.20 -18.47
N PRO A 95 -17.51 0.73 -19.52
CA PRO A 95 -18.87 1.19 -19.84
C PRO A 95 -19.95 0.57 -18.94
N THR A 96 -19.60 -0.41 -18.07
CA THR A 96 -20.60 -1.16 -17.29
C THR A 96 -21.04 -0.43 -16.02
N PRO A 97 -22.25 -0.73 -15.50
CA PRO A 97 -22.68 -0.29 -14.18
C PRO A 97 -21.77 -0.80 -13.05
N GLU A 98 -21.19 -2.00 -13.21
CA GLU A 98 -20.30 -2.61 -12.23
C GLU A 98 -19.01 -1.79 -12.09
N PHE A 99 -18.49 -1.26 -13.18
CA PHE A 99 -17.36 -0.31 -13.10
C PHE A 99 -17.74 0.99 -12.38
N ALA A 100 -18.94 1.52 -12.65
CA ALA A 100 -19.41 2.72 -11.96
C ALA A 100 -19.53 2.49 -10.43
N ASN A 101 -20.00 1.32 -10.01
CA ASN A 101 -20.05 0.92 -8.62
C ASN A 101 -18.62 0.80 -8.03
N SER A 102 -17.72 0.09 -8.70
CA SER A 102 -16.32 -0.04 -8.27
C SER A 102 -15.62 1.31 -8.15
N LEU A 103 -15.96 2.25 -9.04
CA LEU A 103 -15.43 3.62 -8.98
C LEU A 103 -15.98 4.40 -7.78
N SER A 104 -17.24 4.20 -7.42
CA SER A 104 -17.84 4.78 -6.22
C SER A 104 -17.19 4.22 -4.96
N ASP A 105 -17.00 2.90 -4.90
CA ASP A 105 -16.41 2.21 -3.76
C ASP A 105 -14.96 2.65 -3.54
N VAL A 106 -14.13 2.68 -4.57
CA VAL A 106 -12.73 3.11 -4.43
C VAL A 106 -12.62 4.56 -3.99
N LYS A 107 -13.52 5.44 -4.44
CA LYS A 107 -13.55 6.84 -3.97
C LYS A 107 -13.86 6.93 -2.48
N ALA A 108 -14.87 6.19 -2.00
CA ALA A 108 -15.22 6.15 -0.59
C ALA A 108 -14.03 5.67 0.26
N GLN A 109 -13.40 4.57 -0.14
CA GLN A 109 -12.27 4.02 0.58
C GLN A 109 -11.03 4.90 0.54
N VAL A 110 -10.78 5.62 -0.55
CA VAL A 110 -9.73 6.63 -0.60
C VAL A 110 -9.98 7.75 0.43
N HIS A 111 -11.22 8.17 0.62
CA HIS A 111 -11.56 9.13 1.67
C HIS A 111 -11.31 8.56 3.06
N ASP A 112 -11.62 7.29 3.31
CA ASP A 112 -11.34 6.63 4.59
C ASP A 112 -9.84 6.51 4.86
N ILE A 113 -9.05 6.12 3.85
CA ILE A 113 -7.58 6.11 3.92
C ILE A 113 -7.03 7.50 4.26
N LEU A 114 -7.45 8.51 3.52
CA LEU A 114 -6.97 9.88 3.72
C LEU A 114 -7.35 10.45 5.09
N SER A 115 -8.52 10.08 5.62
CA SER A 115 -8.97 10.49 6.95
C SER A 115 -8.20 9.81 8.08
N SER A 116 -7.71 8.60 7.84
CA SER A 116 -6.88 7.85 8.80
C SER A 116 -5.43 8.34 8.83
N CYS A 117 -4.96 9.00 7.77
CA CYS A 117 -3.58 9.47 7.69
C CYS A 117 -3.38 10.81 8.40
N THR A 118 -2.31 10.91 9.21
CA THR A 118 -1.90 12.16 9.87
C THR A 118 -1.56 13.24 8.86
N ALA A 119 -0.84 12.87 7.80
CA ALA A 119 -0.47 13.79 6.72
C ALA A 119 -0.15 13.07 5.40
N ARG A 120 -0.18 13.87 4.33
CA ARG A 120 0.31 13.49 3.01
C ARG A 120 1.79 13.81 2.93
N MET A 121 2.62 12.83 2.58
CA MET A 121 4.05 13.07 2.36
C MET A 121 4.24 13.84 1.05
N PRO A 122 4.93 14.98 1.07
CA PRO A 122 5.33 15.66 -0.16
C PRO A 122 6.28 14.75 -0.96
N ASP A 123 6.30 14.89 -2.27
CA ASP A 123 7.23 14.16 -3.11
C ASP A 123 8.67 14.68 -2.89
N ASP A 124 9.60 13.74 -2.67
CA ASP A 124 11.02 14.04 -2.43
C ASP A 124 11.87 13.78 -3.71
N PHE A 125 11.26 13.58 -4.87
CA PHE A 125 11.93 13.23 -6.12
C PHE A 125 13.12 14.15 -6.44
N HIS A 126 12.96 15.45 -6.25
CA HIS A 126 14.00 16.47 -6.52
C HIS A 126 15.26 16.33 -5.64
N SER A 127 15.17 15.61 -4.53
CA SER A 127 16.25 15.44 -3.56
C SER A 127 16.79 14.01 -3.47
N MET A 128 16.27 13.11 -4.31
CA MET A 128 16.69 11.71 -4.38
C MET A 128 17.78 11.55 -5.43
N ASP A 129 18.72 10.65 -5.18
CA ASP A 129 19.66 10.17 -6.19
C ASP A 129 18.96 9.19 -7.12
N ILE A 130 18.36 9.73 -8.18
CA ILE A 130 17.52 8.95 -9.13
C ILE A 130 18.35 7.96 -9.91
N ASP A 131 19.57 8.30 -10.29
CA ASP A 131 20.45 7.38 -11.03
C ASP A 131 20.73 6.13 -10.18
N SER A 132 21.09 6.30 -8.92
CA SER A 132 21.27 5.20 -7.98
C SER A 132 20.00 4.35 -7.77
N LEU A 133 18.82 4.98 -7.76
CA LEU A 133 17.55 4.24 -7.67
C LEU A 133 17.31 3.38 -8.91
N VAL A 134 17.52 3.96 -10.09
CA VAL A 134 17.35 3.24 -11.37
C VAL A 134 18.33 2.08 -11.47
N ASP A 135 19.59 2.28 -11.10
CA ASP A 135 20.61 1.22 -11.08
C ASP A 135 20.29 0.09 -10.07
N SER A 136 19.46 0.37 -9.09
CA SER A 136 19.02 -0.61 -8.08
C SER A 136 17.82 -1.46 -8.50
N ILE A 137 17.19 -1.16 -9.64
CA ILE A 137 16.05 -1.96 -10.15
C ILE A 137 16.54 -3.38 -10.46
N SER A 138 15.78 -4.39 -10.04
CA SER A 138 16.12 -5.78 -10.19
C SER A 138 14.90 -6.61 -10.59
N GLN A 139 15.06 -7.92 -10.71
CA GLN A 139 13.93 -8.82 -10.95
C GLN A 139 12.96 -8.91 -9.75
N GLN A 140 13.44 -8.60 -8.55
CA GLN A 140 12.68 -8.69 -7.30
C GLN A 140 12.12 -7.35 -6.83
N ALA A 141 12.72 -6.23 -7.22
CA ALA A 141 12.32 -4.91 -6.74
C ALA A 141 12.18 -3.92 -7.90
N ASP A 142 11.01 -3.34 -8.03
CA ASP A 142 10.76 -2.30 -9.01
C ASP A 142 11.14 -0.90 -8.47
N TYR A 143 11.04 0.10 -9.35
CA TYR A 143 11.36 1.49 -9.00
C TYR A 143 10.52 2.01 -7.83
N ASN A 144 9.23 1.67 -7.79
CA ASN A 144 8.32 2.19 -6.76
C ASN A 144 8.69 1.68 -5.38
N ASP A 145 9.01 0.38 -5.28
CA ASP A 145 9.44 -0.26 -4.05
C ASP A 145 10.73 0.37 -3.52
N ILE A 146 11.73 0.48 -4.40
CA ILE A 146 13.03 1.09 -4.04
C ILE A 146 12.84 2.54 -3.60
N TYR A 147 12.04 3.32 -4.32
CA TYR A 147 11.78 4.72 -4.00
C TYR A 147 11.09 4.87 -2.64
N LEU A 148 10.06 4.06 -2.35
CA LEU A 148 9.35 4.07 -1.06
C LEU A 148 10.24 3.66 0.10
N VAL A 149 11.04 2.61 -0.08
CA VAL A 149 12.03 2.15 0.90
C VAL A 149 13.02 3.28 1.24
N ARG A 150 13.63 3.90 0.23
CA ARG A 150 14.57 5.01 0.44
C ARG A 150 13.93 6.20 1.15
N ARG A 151 12.68 6.50 0.84
CA ARG A 151 11.94 7.57 1.54
C ARG A 151 11.73 7.24 3.00
N CYS A 152 11.29 6.03 3.32
CA CYS A 152 11.10 5.59 4.69
C CYS A 152 12.42 5.59 5.47
N GLU A 153 13.53 5.10 4.88
CA GLU A 153 14.86 5.17 5.48
C GLU A 153 15.28 6.60 5.83
N ARG A 154 15.19 7.52 4.87
CA ARG A 154 15.58 8.93 5.07
C ARG A 154 14.79 9.64 6.16
N LYS A 155 13.54 9.24 6.37
CA LYS A 155 12.62 9.81 7.37
C LYS A 155 12.68 9.06 8.72
N GLY A 156 13.30 7.87 8.77
CA GLY A 156 13.26 6.99 9.94
C GLY A 156 11.87 6.44 10.21
N PHE A 157 11.04 6.25 9.18
CA PHE A 157 9.68 5.77 9.30
C PHE A 157 9.63 4.24 9.21
N TRP A 158 8.68 3.63 9.91
CA TRP A 158 8.31 2.25 9.72
C TRP A 158 7.59 2.08 8.38
N PHE A 159 8.15 1.25 7.52
CA PHE A 159 7.47 0.80 6.32
C PHE A 159 6.73 -0.50 6.65
N VAL A 160 5.42 -0.51 6.46
CA VAL A 160 4.58 -1.68 6.75
C VAL A 160 4.23 -2.35 5.43
N SER A 161 4.77 -3.54 5.20
CA SER A 161 4.54 -4.30 3.97
C SER A 161 4.66 -5.80 4.22
N ASP A 162 3.84 -6.57 3.53
CA ASP A 162 3.91 -8.04 3.47
C ASP A 162 4.64 -8.55 2.22
N ASP A 163 5.16 -7.64 1.41
CA ASP A 163 5.89 -8.01 0.21
C ASP A 163 7.28 -8.52 0.57
N THR A 164 7.58 -9.75 0.18
CA THR A 164 8.90 -10.36 0.40
C THR A 164 9.98 -9.71 -0.46
N ASP A 165 9.60 -9.08 -1.56
CA ASP A 165 10.54 -8.44 -2.46
C ASP A 165 11.20 -7.21 -1.83
N ILE A 166 10.53 -6.55 -0.89
CA ILE A 166 11.08 -5.45 -0.08
C ILE A 166 12.33 -5.87 0.70
N GLU A 167 12.38 -7.13 1.16
CA GLU A 167 13.54 -7.65 1.91
C GLU A 167 14.78 -7.79 1.03
N SER A 168 14.59 -7.90 -0.29
CA SER A 168 15.70 -7.99 -1.26
C SER A 168 16.38 -6.64 -1.53
N ILE A 169 15.72 -5.53 -1.20
CA ILE A 169 16.23 -4.19 -1.46
C ILE A 169 17.41 -3.89 -0.51
N PRO A 170 18.61 -3.60 -1.02
CA PRO A 170 19.75 -3.22 -0.18
C PRO A 170 19.40 -2.00 0.66
N SER A 171 19.35 -2.14 1.97
CA SER A 171 18.89 -1.11 2.90
C SER A 171 19.74 -1.15 4.16
N GLY A 172 20.25 0.02 4.59
CA GLY A 172 21.06 0.15 5.81
C GLY A 172 20.22 0.37 7.06
N SER A 173 19.16 1.15 6.97
CA SER A 173 18.40 1.64 8.13
C SER A 173 16.87 1.51 8.00
N LEU A 174 16.37 0.83 6.99
CA LEU A 174 14.92 0.59 6.87
C LEU A 174 14.39 -0.12 8.12
N GLN A 175 13.28 0.37 8.64
CA GLN A 175 12.46 -0.28 9.65
C GLN A 175 11.26 -0.91 8.93
N LEU A 176 11.27 -2.22 8.73
CA LEU A 176 10.21 -2.98 8.07
C LEU A 176 9.35 -3.68 9.12
N LEU A 177 8.04 -3.48 9.04
CA LEU A 177 7.05 -4.14 9.89
C LEU A 177 6.17 -5.03 9.03
N LYS A 178 6.03 -6.28 9.41
CA LYS A 178 5.27 -7.29 8.65
C LYS A 178 4.55 -8.29 9.58
N GLU A 179 3.60 -9.04 9.01
CA GLU A 179 2.93 -10.15 9.70
C GLU A 179 3.86 -11.35 9.94
#